data_173ea7c76bac45116a20fb7069e1486c
#
_entry.id   173ea7c76bac45116a20fb7069e1486c
#
_cell.length_a   1.000
_cell.length_b   1.000
_cell.length_c   1.000
_cell.angle_alpha   90.00
_cell.angle_beta   90.00
_cell.angle_gamma   90.00
#
_symmetry.space_group_name_H-M   'P 1'
#
loop_
_entity.id
_entity.type
_entity.pdbx_description
1 polymer ?
#
loop_
_entity_poly.entity_id
_entity_poly.type
_entity_poly.pdbx_seq_one_letter_code
_entity_poly.pdbx_strand_id
1 'polypeptide(L)'
;MALQFTRHLSPNLRVYDNMDELSAFAGAPQGILDLERELMAKCELMFVGGQSLYESKRKRHDNIHVFPSSVDTAHFKSARDRSGDPDDQREISHPRIGFFGVIDERMNMDIVAGISALRPQWQLVMIGPTAKINPESLPRAENIHWLGCKSYQELPNYLSGWDVGIMPFALNEATRFISPTKTPEFLAAGVPVVSTPITDVVNPYGAAGHVEIASSAEEFVAKIDLLLSRPKAHWLSSVDAHLAEMSWDKTWARMMLHIANVGAESKSTREGQLV
;
A
#
# COMPACT_ATOMS: atom_id res chain seq x y z
N MET A 1 -4.96 -21.56 -0.47
CA MET A 1 -5.54 -20.88 -1.65
C MET A 1 -6.99 -21.29 -1.85
N ALA A 2 -7.83 -20.37 -2.34
CA ALA A 2 -9.27 -20.60 -2.55
C ALA A 2 -9.58 -21.84 -3.41
N LEU A 3 -8.75 -22.15 -4.40
CA LEU A 3 -8.94 -23.28 -5.28
C LEU A 3 -9.07 -24.63 -4.55
N GLN A 4 -8.39 -24.82 -3.43
CA GLN A 4 -8.51 -26.05 -2.63
C GLN A 4 -9.92 -26.28 -2.11
N PHE A 5 -10.68 -25.21 -1.86
CA PHE A 5 -12.04 -25.24 -1.35
C PHE A 5 -13.10 -25.12 -2.46
N THR A 6 -12.71 -24.69 -3.65
CA THR A 6 -13.62 -24.36 -4.77
C THR A 6 -13.47 -25.27 -5.99
N ARG A 7 -12.65 -26.34 -5.92
CA ARG A 7 -12.43 -27.25 -7.06
C ARG A 7 -13.71 -27.93 -7.57
N HIS A 8 -14.66 -28.15 -6.68
CA HIS A 8 -15.94 -28.78 -6.99
C HIS A 8 -16.94 -27.84 -7.68
N LEU A 9 -16.64 -26.55 -7.70
CA LEU A 9 -17.51 -25.56 -8.35
C LEU A 9 -17.22 -25.50 -9.84
N SER A 10 -18.28 -25.40 -10.63
CA SER A 10 -18.24 -25.19 -12.09
C SER A 10 -18.82 -23.81 -12.44
N PRO A 11 -18.13 -22.72 -12.12
CA PRO A 11 -18.61 -21.37 -12.41
C PRO A 11 -18.59 -21.11 -13.93
N ASN A 12 -19.42 -20.18 -14.39
CA ASN A 12 -19.38 -19.71 -15.77
C ASN A 12 -18.14 -18.89 -16.08
N LEU A 13 -17.57 -18.27 -15.07
CA LEU A 13 -16.36 -17.43 -15.12
C LEU A 13 -15.61 -17.56 -13.79
N ARG A 14 -14.32 -17.78 -13.85
CA ARG A 14 -13.43 -17.72 -12.68
C ARG A 14 -12.50 -16.53 -12.82
N VAL A 15 -12.54 -15.64 -11.82
CA VAL A 15 -11.65 -14.49 -11.74
C VAL A 15 -10.64 -14.76 -10.62
N TYR A 16 -9.36 -14.51 -10.90
CA TYR A 16 -8.31 -14.51 -9.90
C TYR A 16 -7.91 -13.06 -9.59
N ASP A 17 -8.24 -12.60 -8.39
CA ASP A 17 -7.78 -11.31 -7.87
C ASP A 17 -6.53 -11.55 -7.01
N ASN A 18 -5.38 -11.10 -7.53
CA ASN A 18 -4.05 -11.33 -6.96
C ASN A 18 -3.47 -10.00 -6.45
N MET A 19 -3.62 -9.74 -5.17
CA MET A 19 -3.17 -8.48 -4.55
C MET A 19 -1.73 -8.54 -4.03
N ASP A 20 -1.18 -9.76 -3.79
CA ASP A 20 0.15 -9.96 -3.23
C ASP A 20 0.86 -11.17 -3.88
N GLU A 21 2.21 -11.14 -3.93
CA GLU A 21 3.02 -12.32 -4.21
C GLU A 21 3.17 -13.17 -2.95
N LEU A 22 2.17 -14.01 -2.68
CA LEU A 22 2.10 -14.78 -1.43
C LEU A 22 3.31 -15.70 -1.21
N SER A 23 3.97 -16.13 -2.29
CA SER A 23 5.18 -16.97 -2.22
C SER A 23 6.40 -16.24 -1.70
N ALA A 24 6.41 -14.92 -1.74
CA ALA A 24 7.52 -14.08 -1.31
C ALA A 24 7.51 -13.76 0.19
N PHE A 25 6.42 -14.08 0.90
CA PHE A 25 6.35 -13.85 2.34
C PHE A 25 7.07 -14.92 3.15
N ALA A 26 7.70 -14.50 4.24
CA ALA A 26 8.33 -15.42 5.19
C ALA A 26 7.32 -16.45 5.73
N GLY A 27 7.70 -17.74 5.69
CA GLY A 27 6.83 -18.85 6.10
C GLY A 27 5.76 -19.23 5.06
N ALA A 28 5.88 -18.79 3.81
CA ALA A 28 4.99 -19.23 2.74
C ALA A 28 4.99 -20.76 2.63
N PRO A 29 3.83 -21.43 2.56
CA PRO A 29 3.76 -22.88 2.47
C PRO A 29 4.44 -23.41 1.21
N GLN A 30 5.13 -24.55 1.33
CA GLN A 30 5.59 -25.28 0.15
C GLN A 30 4.40 -25.63 -0.75
N GLY A 31 4.58 -25.51 -2.05
CA GLY A 31 3.53 -25.80 -3.03
C GLY A 31 2.54 -24.66 -3.29
N ILE A 32 2.68 -23.48 -2.63
CA ILE A 32 1.82 -22.33 -2.92
C ILE A 32 1.97 -21.89 -4.38
N LEU A 33 3.18 -21.99 -4.96
CA LEU A 33 3.44 -21.70 -6.36
C LEU A 33 2.72 -22.65 -7.32
N ASP A 34 2.63 -23.94 -6.95
CA ASP A 34 1.91 -24.93 -7.75
C ASP A 34 0.40 -24.69 -7.74
N LEU A 35 -0.13 -24.34 -6.57
CA LEU A 35 -1.55 -23.96 -6.40
C LEU A 35 -1.87 -22.66 -7.15
N GLU A 36 -0.97 -21.69 -7.15
CA GLU A 36 -1.14 -20.46 -7.93
C GLU A 36 -1.11 -20.76 -9.42
N ARG A 37 -0.18 -21.59 -9.88
CA ARG A 37 -0.06 -22.00 -11.28
C ARG A 37 -1.32 -22.73 -11.75
N GLU A 38 -1.86 -23.63 -10.91
CA GLU A 38 -3.13 -24.30 -11.19
C GLU A 38 -4.30 -23.31 -11.26
N LEU A 39 -4.36 -22.33 -10.35
CA LEU A 39 -5.41 -21.31 -10.31
C LEU A 39 -5.35 -20.42 -11.57
N MET A 40 -4.16 -19.96 -11.95
CA MET A 40 -3.95 -19.16 -13.15
C MET A 40 -4.37 -19.91 -14.42
N ALA A 41 -4.07 -21.21 -14.52
CA ALA A 41 -4.48 -22.03 -15.65
C ALA A 41 -6.00 -22.29 -15.73
N LYS A 42 -6.74 -22.06 -14.65
CA LYS A 42 -8.19 -22.30 -14.55
C LYS A 42 -9.03 -21.03 -14.50
N CYS A 43 -8.43 -19.86 -14.40
CA CYS A 43 -9.16 -18.60 -14.46
C CYS A 43 -9.15 -18.03 -15.87
N GLU A 44 -10.25 -17.42 -16.27
CA GLU A 44 -10.42 -16.76 -17.56
C GLU A 44 -9.99 -15.28 -17.48
N LEU A 45 -9.89 -14.74 -16.27
CA LEU A 45 -9.59 -13.35 -16.03
C LEU A 45 -8.75 -13.20 -14.74
N MET A 46 -7.71 -12.38 -14.82
CA MET A 46 -6.84 -12.10 -13.69
C MET A 46 -6.75 -10.58 -13.43
N PHE A 47 -6.94 -10.18 -12.19
CA PHE A 47 -6.62 -8.85 -11.70
C PHE A 47 -5.37 -8.92 -10.82
N VAL A 48 -4.54 -7.88 -10.87
CA VAL A 48 -3.32 -7.79 -10.06
C VAL A 48 -3.23 -6.44 -9.38
N GLY A 49 -2.79 -6.44 -8.12
CA GLY A 49 -2.77 -5.29 -7.24
C GLY A 49 -1.72 -4.22 -7.54
N GLY A 50 -0.91 -4.39 -8.58
CA GLY A 50 0.11 -3.41 -8.94
C GLY A 50 0.86 -3.76 -10.22
N GLN A 51 1.62 -2.77 -10.72
CA GLN A 51 2.39 -2.93 -11.95
C GLN A 51 3.50 -3.97 -11.80
N SER A 52 4.13 -4.04 -10.65
CA SER A 52 5.18 -5.02 -10.33
C SER A 52 4.66 -6.47 -10.41
N LEU A 53 3.46 -6.72 -9.89
CA LEU A 53 2.78 -8.01 -10.02
C LEU A 53 2.41 -8.31 -11.49
N TYR A 54 1.89 -7.33 -12.22
CA TYR A 54 1.58 -7.46 -13.64
C TYR A 54 2.81 -7.92 -14.42
N GLU A 55 3.93 -7.24 -14.29
CA GLU A 55 5.16 -7.59 -15.02
C GLU A 55 5.67 -8.99 -14.67
N SER A 56 5.47 -9.45 -13.44
CA SER A 56 5.86 -10.80 -13.02
C SER A 56 4.98 -11.92 -13.60
N LYS A 57 3.70 -11.61 -13.90
CA LYS A 57 2.68 -12.61 -14.23
C LYS A 57 2.17 -12.57 -15.69
N ARG A 58 2.31 -11.44 -16.40
CA ARG A 58 1.78 -11.22 -17.75
C ARG A 58 2.22 -12.23 -18.83
N LYS A 59 3.34 -12.92 -18.59
CA LYS A 59 3.81 -13.99 -19.49
C LYS A 59 3.15 -15.36 -19.20
N ARG A 60 2.37 -15.45 -18.14
CA ARG A 60 1.74 -16.70 -17.67
C ARG A 60 0.22 -16.67 -17.76
N HIS A 61 -0.37 -15.52 -18.06
CA HIS A 61 -1.81 -15.36 -18.25
C HIS A 61 -2.11 -14.24 -19.26
N ASP A 62 -2.89 -14.55 -20.30
CA ASP A 62 -3.10 -13.63 -21.42
C ASP A 62 -4.11 -12.51 -21.09
N ASN A 63 -5.09 -12.79 -20.23
CA ASN A 63 -6.13 -11.85 -19.84
C ASN A 63 -5.90 -11.35 -18.41
N ILE A 64 -4.92 -10.45 -18.26
CA ILE A 64 -4.48 -9.90 -16.97
C ILE A 64 -4.55 -8.37 -16.99
N HIS A 65 -5.08 -7.78 -15.93
CA HIS A 65 -5.27 -6.32 -15.81
C HIS A 65 -4.81 -5.81 -14.45
N VAL A 66 -4.25 -4.59 -14.46
CA VAL A 66 -3.73 -3.93 -13.24
C VAL A 66 -4.84 -3.16 -12.55
N PHE A 67 -5.07 -3.48 -11.29
CA PHE A 67 -6.02 -2.81 -10.40
C PHE A 67 -5.35 -2.58 -9.03
N PRO A 68 -4.55 -1.50 -8.88
CA PRO A 68 -3.98 -1.15 -7.59
C PRO A 68 -5.10 -0.84 -6.59
N SER A 69 -4.80 -1.01 -5.31
CA SER A 69 -5.73 -0.61 -4.26
C SER A 69 -6.12 0.84 -4.42
N SER A 70 -7.42 1.11 -4.32
CA SER A 70 -7.96 2.46 -4.29
C SER A 70 -7.97 3.01 -2.85
N VAL A 71 -8.50 4.19 -2.67
CA VAL A 71 -8.57 4.88 -1.38
C VAL A 71 -9.98 5.43 -1.13
N ASP A 72 -10.41 5.39 0.13
CA ASP A 72 -11.53 6.21 0.59
C ASP A 72 -11.04 7.64 0.81
N THR A 73 -11.06 8.41 -0.28
CA THR A 73 -10.55 9.78 -0.27
C THR A 73 -11.31 10.66 0.70
N ALA A 74 -12.62 10.49 0.86
CA ALA A 74 -13.44 11.30 1.77
C ALA A 74 -13.04 11.04 3.22
N HIS A 75 -12.82 9.77 3.57
CA HIS A 75 -12.39 9.37 4.91
C HIS A 75 -11.05 10.01 5.29
N PHE A 76 -10.01 9.83 4.49
CA PHE A 76 -8.68 10.37 4.80
C PHE A 76 -8.60 11.89 4.62
N LYS A 77 -9.30 12.47 3.65
CA LYS A 77 -9.36 13.93 3.46
C LYS A 77 -9.91 14.64 4.68
N SER A 78 -10.75 13.99 5.49
CA SER A 78 -11.25 14.56 6.74
C SER A 78 -10.13 14.95 7.72
N ALA A 79 -8.93 14.37 7.60
CA ALA A 79 -7.76 14.76 8.40
C ALA A 79 -7.36 16.23 8.20
N ARG A 80 -7.62 16.79 7.01
CA ARG A 80 -7.23 18.17 6.67
C ARG A 80 -8.04 19.24 7.41
N ASP A 81 -9.25 18.90 7.83
CA ASP A 81 -10.19 19.81 8.47
C ASP A 81 -10.30 19.56 9.99
N ARG A 82 -9.57 18.57 10.51
CA ARG A 82 -9.59 18.23 11.93
C ARG A 82 -8.67 19.12 12.72
N SER A 83 -9.11 19.49 13.90
CA SER A 83 -8.32 20.17 14.91
C SER A 83 -8.32 19.35 16.19
N GLY A 84 -7.14 19.17 16.77
CA GLY A 84 -6.94 18.45 18.02
C GLY A 84 -6.46 17.01 17.80
N ASP A 85 -5.53 16.64 18.63
CA ASP A 85 -4.87 15.33 18.62
C ASP A 85 -5.62 14.31 19.48
N PRO A 86 -5.52 13.01 19.15
CA PRO A 86 -5.83 11.95 20.12
C PRO A 86 -5.03 12.08 21.42
N ASP A 87 -5.60 11.60 22.51
CA ASP A 87 -5.02 11.79 23.86
C ASP A 87 -3.59 11.25 23.95
N ASP A 88 -3.30 10.12 23.34
CA ASP A 88 -1.97 9.49 23.35
C ASP A 88 -0.97 10.08 22.33
N GLN A 89 -1.40 11.05 21.51
CA GLN A 89 -0.53 11.79 20.60
C GLN A 89 -0.34 13.24 21.03
N ARG A 90 -1.26 13.78 21.82
CA ARG A 90 -1.34 15.20 22.16
C ARG A 90 -0.06 15.79 22.76
N GLU A 91 0.60 15.02 23.62
CA GLU A 91 1.82 15.46 24.33
C GLU A 91 3.10 15.26 23.51
N ILE A 92 3.00 14.63 22.32
CA ILE A 92 4.13 14.43 21.43
C ILE A 92 4.37 15.74 20.65
N SER A 93 5.56 16.31 20.80
CA SER A 93 5.90 17.58 20.13
C SER A 93 6.09 17.44 18.62
N HIS A 94 6.05 18.56 17.92
CA HIS A 94 6.39 18.63 16.49
C HIS A 94 7.91 18.89 16.26
N PRO A 95 8.49 18.52 15.11
CA PRO A 95 7.82 17.83 14.00
C PRO A 95 7.52 16.36 14.28
N ARG A 96 6.33 15.90 13.87
CA ARG A 96 5.91 14.49 13.96
C ARG A 96 6.07 13.79 12.63
N ILE A 97 6.85 12.73 12.64
CA ILE A 97 7.13 11.89 11.46
C ILE A 97 6.40 10.58 11.65
N GLY A 98 5.33 10.35 10.88
CA GLY A 98 4.38 9.29 11.17
C GLY A 98 4.46 8.09 10.22
N PHE A 99 4.21 6.91 10.77
CA PHE A 99 3.94 5.66 10.04
C PHE A 99 2.70 4.99 10.63
N PHE A 100 1.86 4.43 9.78
CA PHE A 100 0.80 3.52 10.22
C PHE A 100 0.77 2.25 9.36
N GLY A 101 0.44 1.12 9.98
CA GLY A 101 0.30 -0.18 9.34
C GLY A 101 0.96 -1.30 10.13
N VAL A 102 0.93 -2.52 9.61
CA VAL A 102 1.58 -3.66 10.25
C VAL A 102 3.09 -3.44 10.30
N ILE A 103 3.66 -3.62 11.48
CA ILE A 103 5.08 -3.52 11.77
C ILE A 103 5.62 -4.95 11.76
N ASP A 104 6.28 -5.34 10.65
CA ASP A 104 6.79 -6.69 10.41
C ASP A 104 8.11 -6.67 9.62
N GLU A 105 8.51 -7.82 9.07
CA GLU A 105 9.73 -8.00 8.30
C GLU A 105 9.85 -7.12 7.05
N ARG A 106 8.78 -6.46 6.65
CA ARG A 106 8.77 -5.51 5.53
C ARG A 106 9.25 -4.12 5.90
N MET A 107 9.39 -3.82 7.21
CA MET A 107 9.89 -2.53 7.67
C MET A 107 11.41 -2.57 7.84
N ASN A 108 12.11 -1.57 7.33
CA ASN A 108 13.53 -1.35 7.57
C ASN A 108 13.72 -0.60 8.89
N MET A 109 14.03 -1.34 9.96
CA MET A 109 14.22 -0.78 11.30
C MET A 109 15.49 0.07 11.42
N ASP A 110 16.49 -0.18 10.57
CA ASP A 110 17.73 0.63 10.56
C ASP A 110 17.47 2.04 10.07
N ILE A 111 16.56 2.20 9.09
CA ILE A 111 16.11 3.54 8.65
C ILE A 111 15.37 4.24 9.78
N VAL A 112 14.46 3.58 10.48
CA VAL A 112 13.72 4.16 11.60
C VAL A 112 14.68 4.60 12.72
N ALA A 113 15.58 3.72 13.13
CA ALA A 113 16.59 4.01 14.14
C ALA A 113 17.54 5.14 13.70
N GLY A 114 17.97 5.12 12.44
CA GLY A 114 18.85 6.13 11.85
C GLY A 114 18.22 7.53 11.81
N ILE A 115 16.96 7.65 11.39
CA ILE A 115 16.22 8.94 11.42
C ILE A 115 16.15 9.46 12.85
N SER A 116 15.79 8.61 13.82
CA SER A 116 15.70 8.96 15.23
C SER A 116 17.04 9.48 15.77
N ALA A 117 18.15 8.82 15.46
CA ALA A 117 19.48 9.21 15.91
C ALA A 117 19.98 10.48 15.25
N LEU A 118 19.73 10.67 13.92
CA LEU A 118 20.18 11.84 13.16
C LEU A 118 19.39 13.11 13.49
N ARG A 119 18.16 12.97 13.94
CA ARG A 119 17.26 14.08 14.27
C ARG A 119 16.53 13.82 15.60
N PRO A 120 17.22 13.87 16.75
CA PRO A 120 16.61 13.59 18.04
C PRO A 120 15.50 14.57 18.44
N GLN A 121 15.41 15.73 17.78
CA GLN A 121 14.32 16.70 17.97
C GLN A 121 13.04 16.34 17.19
N TRP A 122 13.08 15.41 16.23
CA TRP A 122 11.88 14.93 15.58
C TRP A 122 11.25 13.80 16.38
N GLN A 123 9.93 13.68 16.27
CA GLN A 123 9.17 12.65 16.97
C GLN A 123 8.64 11.64 15.97
N LEU A 124 9.09 10.39 16.06
CA LEU A 124 8.63 9.32 15.21
C LEU A 124 7.39 8.68 15.84
N VAL A 125 6.24 8.80 15.18
CA VAL A 125 4.95 8.27 15.65
C VAL A 125 4.62 7.01 14.83
N MET A 126 4.69 5.85 15.49
CA MET A 126 4.56 4.55 14.85
C MET A 126 3.26 3.86 15.30
N ILE A 127 2.32 3.67 14.37
CA ILE A 127 1.00 3.12 14.65
C ILE A 127 0.82 1.77 13.94
N GLY A 128 0.43 0.75 14.68
CA GLY A 128 0.03 -0.54 14.16
C GLY A 128 0.43 -1.72 15.03
N PRO A 129 -0.09 -2.91 14.69
CA PRO A 129 0.29 -4.13 15.36
C PRO A 129 1.67 -4.59 14.93
N THR A 130 2.45 -5.13 15.87
CA THR A 130 3.68 -5.87 15.57
C THR A 130 3.32 -7.31 15.21
N ALA A 131 3.81 -7.80 14.08
CA ALA A 131 3.56 -9.15 13.60
C ALA A 131 4.84 -9.79 13.05
N LYS A 132 5.02 -11.10 13.31
CA LYS A 132 6.12 -11.92 12.76
C LYS A 132 7.55 -11.47 13.12
N ILE A 133 7.73 -10.47 13.95
CA ILE A 133 9.01 -10.01 14.46
C ILE A 133 8.96 -9.98 15.98
N ASN A 134 10.14 -10.07 16.62
CA ASN A 134 10.23 -9.93 18.07
C ASN A 134 9.99 -8.44 18.46
N PRO A 135 9.00 -8.11 19.28
CA PRO A 135 8.78 -6.74 19.75
C PRO A 135 9.97 -6.10 20.48
N GLU A 136 10.86 -6.94 21.03
CA GLU A 136 12.08 -6.46 21.69
C GLU A 136 13.16 -5.98 20.70
N SER A 137 13.05 -6.36 19.42
CA SER A 137 13.95 -5.88 18.36
C SER A 137 13.57 -4.49 17.83
N LEU A 138 12.46 -3.93 18.24
CA LEU A 138 12.07 -2.58 17.84
C LEU A 138 13.05 -1.55 18.39
N PRO A 139 13.50 -0.58 17.59
CA PRO A 139 14.37 0.49 18.07
C PRO A 139 13.68 1.28 19.18
N ARG A 140 14.41 1.51 20.25
CA ARG A 140 13.92 2.26 21.43
C ARG A 140 14.78 3.50 21.61
N ALA A 141 14.14 4.66 21.44
CA ALA A 141 14.71 5.96 21.71
C ALA A 141 13.60 6.84 22.27
N GLU A 142 13.96 7.89 23.02
CA GLU A 142 12.98 8.81 23.64
C GLU A 142 12.04 9.48 22.63
N ASN A 143 12.51 9.63 21.39
CA ASN A 143 11.77 10.24 20.29
C ASN A 143 11.11 9.22 19.33
N ILE A 144 10.96 7.95 19.73
CA ILE A 144 10.19 6.93 18.98
C ILE A 144 9.00 6.49 19.83
N HIS A 145 7.80 6.76 19.34
CA HIS A 145 6.53 6.49 20.04
C HIS A 145 5.78 5.37 19.34
N TRP A 146 5.76 4.18 19.95
CA TRP A 146 5.01 3.02 19.49
C TRP A 146 3.61 3.04 20.09
N LEU A 147 2.61 3.59 19.36
CA LEU A 147 1.25 3.82 19.87
C LEU A 147 0.31 2.61 19.73
N GLY A 148 0.83 1.47 19.24
CA GLY A 148 0.05 0.26 19.06
C GLY A 148 -1.02 0.36 17.96
N CYS A 149 -1.98 -0.55 17.99
CA CYS A 149 -3.02 -0.64 16.97
C CYS A 149 -4.09 0.44 17.17
N LYS A 150 -4.51 1.07 16.07
CA LYS A 150 -5.64 2.01 16.01
C LYS A 150 -6.65 1.52 15.00
N SER A 151 -7.92 1.85 15.21
CA SER A 151 -8.96 1.52 14.23
C SER A 151 -8.82 2.38 12.97
N TYR A 152 -9.32 1.87 11.85
CA TYR A 152 -9.33 2.59 10.58
C TYR A 152 -10.01 3.97 10.71
N GLN A 153 -11.09 4.03 11.47
CA GLN A 153 -11.86 5.25 11.72
C GLN A 153 -11.09 6.32 12.47
N GLU A 154 -10.12 5.93 13.30
CA GLU A 154 -9.30 6.86 14.08
C GLU A 154 -8.12 7.41 13.27
N LEU A 155 -7.65 6.72 12.23
CA LEU A 155 -6.45 7.11 11.48
C LEU A 155 -6.43 8.58 11.05
N PRO A 156 -7.52 9.16 10.51
CA PRO A 156 -7.51 10.58 10.14
C PRO A 156 -7.21 11.54 11.30
N ASN A 157 -7.54 11.17 12.56
CA ASN A 157 -7.25 12.00 13.73
C ASN A 157 -5.74 12.05 14.02
N TYR A 158 -5.05 10.93 13.82
CA TYR A 158 -3.59 10.87 13.99
C TYR A 158 -2.87 11.59 12.86
N LEU A 159 -3.29 11.32 11.61
CA LEU A 159 -2.68 11.91 10.42
C LEU A 159 -2.82 13.43 10.38
N SER A 160 -3.88 14.00 10.96
CA SER A 160 -4.07 15.45 11.04
C SER A 160 -2.96 16.16 11.81
N GLY A 161 -2.33 15.47 12.77
CA GLY A 161 -1.22 15.97 13.57
C GLY A 161 0.17 15.62 13.04
N TRP A 162 0.30 15.01 11.83
CA TRP A 162 1.60 14.64 11.29
C TRP A 162 2.14 15.65 10.27
N ASP A 163 3.41 15.97 10.40
CA ASP A 163 4.08 16.90 9.49
C ASP A 163 4.52 16.20 8.21
N VAL A 164 5.06 14.97 8.32
CA VAL A 164 5.53 14.10 7.23
C VAL A 164 5.21 12.64 7.54
N GLY A 165 4.77 11.89 6.55
CA GLY A 165 4.64 10.44 6.61
C GLY A 165 5.91 9.74 6.12
N ILE A 166 6.21 8.56 6.67
CA ILE A 166 7.30 7.72 6.17
C ILE A 166 6.80 6.33 5.82
N MET A 167 7.38 5.76 4.78
CA MET A 167 7.20 4.37 4.38
C MET A 167 8.59 3.70 4.24
N PRO A 168 9.25 3.38 5.37
CA PRO A 168 10.60 2.82 5.38
C PRO A 168 10.57 1.32 5.14
N PHE A 169 10.15 0.88 3.95
CA PHE A 169 10.12 -0.53 3.62
C PHE A 169 11.53 -1.10 3.41
N ALA A 170 11.77 -2.30 3.91
CA ALA A 170 12.94 -3.08 3.54
C ALA A 170 12.87 -3.46 2.05
N LEU A 171 13.99 -3.44 1.36
CA LEU A 171 14.07 -3.85 -0.05
C LEU A 171 14.43 -5.34 -0.10
N ASN A 172 13.41 -6.19 -0.01
CA ASN A 172 13.54 -7.65 0.00
C ASN A 172 12.48 -8.31 -0.89
N GLU A 173 12.46 -9.63 -0.97
CA GLU A 173 11.48 -10.35 -1.81
C GLU A 173 10.04 -10.09 -1.38
N ALA A 174 9.76 -9.92 -0.07
CA ALA A 174 8.40 -9.66 0.41
C ALA A 174 7.88 -8.28 0.02
N THR A 175 8.78 -7.31 -0.24
CA THR A 175 8.41 -5.94 -0.64
C THR A 175 8.54 -5.68 -2.14
N ARG A 176 9.12 -6.62 -2.89
CA ARG A 176 9.38 -6.46 -4.33
C ARG A 176 8.14 -6.20 -5.16
N PHE A 177 7.01 -6.78 -4.76
CA PHE A 177 5.76 -6.76 -5.53
C PHE A 177 4.62 -6.06 -4.79
N ILE A 178 4.90 -5.33 -3.71
CA ILE A 178 3.86 -4.63 -2.98
C ILE A 178 3.44 -3.34 -3.68
N SER A 179 2.14 -3.05 -3.62
CA SER A 179 1.55 -1.76 -3.99
C SER A 179 0.90 -1.17 -2.73
N PRO A 180 1.63 -0.34 -1.95
CA PRO A 180 1.18 0.06 -0.62
C PRO A 180 -0.07 0.93 -0.66
N THR A 181 -1.16 0.47 -0.05
CA THR A 181 -2.41 1.24 0.12
C THR A 181 -2.20 2.55 0.88
N LYS A 182 -1.19 2.59 1.74
CA LYS A 182 -0.82 3.77 2.55
C LYS A 182 -0.44 4.97 1.71
N THR A 183 0.11 4.76 0.51
CA THR A 183 0.51 5.88 -0.34
C THR A 183 -0.65 6.82 -0.65
N PRO A 184 -1.75 6.38 -1.30
CA PRO A 184 -2.88 7.25 -1.54
C PRO A 184 -3.61 7.69 -0.25
N GLU A 185 -3.53 6.92 0.83
CA GLU A 185 -4.13 7.29 2.13
C GLU A 185 -3.42 8.50 2.76
N PHE A 186 -2.08 8.51 2.82
CA PHE A 186 -1.30 9.66 3.24
C PHE A 186 -1.57 10.89 2.37
N LEU A 187 -1.54 10.70 1.05
CA LEU A 187 -1.78 11.77 0.10
C LEU A 187 -3.17 12.37 0.27
N ALA A 188 -4.19 11.55 0.44
CA ALA A 188 -5.55 12.00 0.69
C ALA A 188 -5.66 12.80 2.01
N ALA A 189 -4.95 12.37 3.05
CA ALA A 189 -4.86 13.09 4.32
C ALA A 189 -4.11 14.43 4.20
N GLY A 190 -3.43 14.71 3.10
CA GLY A 190 -2.60 15.91 2.93
C GLY A 190 -1.26 15.84 3.66
N VAL A 191 -0.79 14.64 3.98
CA VAL A 191 0.49 14.38 4.61
C VAL A 191 1.52 14.06 3.53
N PRO A 192 2.55 14.88 3.33
CA PRO A 192 3.64 14.58 2.40
C PRO A 192 4.45 13.38 2.89
N VAL A 193 4.98 12.57 1.96
CA VAL A 193 5.55 11.25 2.28
C VAL A 193 6.96 11.08 1.71
N VAL A 194 7.81 10.41 2.50
CA VAL A 194 9.08 9.83 2.03
C VAL A 194 8.98 8.31 2.08
N SER A 195 9.35 7.63 1.00
CA SER A 195 9.32 6.17 0.89
C SER A 195 10.67 5.62 0.41
N THR A 196 10.96 4.39 0.81
CA THR A 196 11.98 3.59 0.09
C THR A 196 11.53 3.34 -1.36
N PRO A 197 12.46 3.01 -2.29
CA PRO A 197 12.15 2.89 -3.72
C PRO A 197 11.37 1.60 -4.04
N ILE A 198 10.17 1.46 -3.48
CA ILE A 198 9.21 0.44 -3.87
C ILE A 198 8.71 0.74 -5.27
N THR A 199 8.76 -0.22 -6.18
CA THR A 199 8.46 -0.05 -7.61
C THR A 199 7.13 0.67 -7.83
N ASP A 200 6.06 0.24 -7.17
CA ASP A 200 4.71 0.79 -7.33
C ASP A 200 4.48 2.10 -6.54
N VAL A 201 5.49 2.56 -5.77
CA VAL A 201 5.54 3.90 -5.19
C VAL A 201 6.36 4.84 -6.06
N VAL A 202 7.52 4.39 -6.56
CA VAL A 202 8.35 5.16 -7.49
C VAL A 202 7.51 5.57 -8.71
N ASN A 203 6.76 4.63 -9.26
CA ASN A 203 5.83 4.90 -10.35
C ASN A 203 4.42 4.39 -9.97
N PRO A 204 3.39 5.26 -9.91
CA PRO A 204 3.35 6.62 -10.48
C PRO A 204 3.74 7.77 -9.51
N TYR A 205 3.75 7.56 -8.18
CA TYR A 205 3.74 8.65 -7.21
C TYR A 205 5.05 9.44 -7.13
N GLY A 206 6.19 8.74 -7.11
CA GLY A 206 7.51 9.37 -7.14
C GLY A 206 7.75 10.14 -8.44
N ALA A 207 7.44 9.53 -9.59
CA ALA A 207 7.57 10.16 -10.91
C ALA A 207 6.71 11.42 -11.06
N ALA A 208 5.55 11.46 -10.41
CA ALA A 208 4.67 12.63 -10.38
C ALA A 208 5.07 13.70 -9.33
N GLY A 209 6.10 13.45 -8.52
CA GLY A 209 6.53 14.34 -7.44
C GLY A 209 5.56 14.41 -6.24
N HIS A 210 4.70 13.42 -6.10
CA HIS A 210 3.76 13.32 -4.98
C HIS A 210 4.42 12.71 -3.74
N VAL A 211 5.41 11.82 -3.94
CA VAL A 211 6.16 11.12 -2.88
C VAL A 211 7.66 11.34 -3.14
N GLU A 212 8.41 11.67 -2.10
CA GLU A 212 9.87 11.69 -2.15
C GLU A 212 10.42 10.27 -1.96
N ILE A 213 11.50 9.95 -2.68
CA ILE A 213 12.14 8.63 -2.61
C ILE A 213 13.50 8.75 -1.95
N ALA A 214 13.80 7.81 -1.03
CA ALA A 214 15.04 7.75 -0.27
C ALA A 214 15.41 6.30 0.05
N SER A 215 16.69 5.98 0.12
CA SER A 215 17.20 4.61 0.31
C SER A 215 17.97 4.41 1.61
N SER A 216 18.36 5.51 2.28
CA SER A 216 19.08 5.48 3.55
C SER A 216 18.47 6.45 4.57
N ALA A 217 18.84 6.32 5.84
CA ALA A 217 18.37 7.23 6.88
C ALA A 217 18.76 8.69 6.62
N GLU A 218 19.97 8.93 6.08
CA GLU A 218 20.47 10.25 5.73
C GLU A 218 19.65 10.87 4.59
N GLU A 219 19.32 10.06 3.57
CA GLU A 219 18.45 10.52 2.47
C GLU A 219 17.03 10.80 2.96
N PHE A 220 16.47 9.94 3.84
CA PHE A 220 15.18 10.19 4.49
C PHE A 220 15.19 11.54 5.22
N VAL A 221 16.22 11.77 6.04
CA VAL A 221 16.38 13.04 6.77
C VAL A 221 16.42 14.23 5.80
N ALA A 222 17.23 14.16 4.74
CA ALA A 222 17.30 15.24 3.76
C ALA A 222 15.95 15.51 3.06
N LYS A 223 15.20 14.43 2.73
CA LYS A 223 13.88 14.56 2.10
C LYS A 223 12.82 15.07 3.08
N ILE A 224 12.86 14.65 4.33
CA ILE A 224 11.95 15.16 5.38
C ILE A 224 12.22 16.66 5.62
N ASP A 225 13.48 17.10 5.75
CA ASP A 225 13.84 18.51 5.88
C ASP A 225 13.28 19.35 4.71
N LEU A 226 13.38 18.82 3.48
CA LEU A 226 12.78 19.44 2.28
C LEU A 226 11.27 19.57 2.41
N LEU A 227 10.57 18.50 2.83
CA LEU A 227 9.12 18.48 2.95
C LEU A 227 8.60 19.39 4.06
N LEU A 228 9.32 19.48 5.18
CA LEU A 228 9.00 20.38 6.29
C LEU A 228 9.07 21.86 5.90
N SER A 229 9.97 22.21 4.98
CA SER A 229 10.15 23.59 4.50
C SER A 229 9.29 23.95 3.30
N ARG A 230 8.72 22.97 2.59
CA ARG A 230 7.99 23.17 1.33
C ARG A 230 6.54 23.61 1.58
N PRO A 231 6.07 24.71 0.94
CA PRO A 231 4.66 25.07 0.94
C PRO A 231 3.80 23.96 0.34
N LYS A 232 2.77 23.51 1.06
CA LYS A 232 1.94 22.35 0.68
C LYS A 232 0.90 22.64 -0.43
N ALA A 233 0.50 23.91 -0.63
CA ALA A 233 -0.65 24.27 -1.45
C ALA A 233 -0.60 23.75 -2.90
N HIS A 234 0.50 24.00 -3.61
CA HIS A 234 0.67 23.57 -4.99
C HIS A 234 0.76 22.05 -5.09
N TRP A 235 1.55 21.42 -4.21
CA TRP A 235 1.67 19.97 -4.13
C TRP A 235 0.32 19.31 -3.87
N LEU A 236 -0.46 19.84 -2.92
CA LEU A 236 -1.78 19.30 -2.55
C LEU A 236 -2.80 19.39 -3.70
N SER A 237 -2.75 20.47 -4.48
CA SER A 237 -3.60 20.60 -5.69
C SER A 237 -3.28 19.52 -6.74
N SER A 238 -1.98 19.22 -6.95
CA SER A 238 -1.55 18.15 -7.86
C SER A 238 -1.96 16.77 -7.35
N VAL A 239 -1.81 16.53 -6.04
CA VAL A 239 -2.26 15.30 -5.38
C VAL A 239 -3.77 15.11 -5.52
N ASP A 240 -4.56 16.15 -5.26
CA ASP A 240 -6.03 16.09 -5.38
C ASP A 240 -6.48 15.79 -6.80
N ALA A 241 -5.83 16.35 -7.81
CA ALA A 241 -6.10 16.03 -9.21
C ALA A 241 -5.80 14.56 -9.53
N HIS A 242 -4.70 14.00 -9.00
CA HIS A 242 -4.37 12.59 -9.16
C HIS A 242 -5.39 11.68 -8.47
N LEU A 243 -5.74 11.98 -7.21
CA LEU A 243 -6.68 11.17 -6.42
C LEU A 243 -8.13 11.26 -6.92
N ALA A 244 -8.50 12.33 -7.63
CA ALA A 244 -9.84 12.47 -8.23
C ALA A 244 -10.15 11.33 -9.23
N GLU A 245 -9.11 10.72 -9.82
CA GLU A 245 -9.26 9.56 -10.71
C GLU A 245 -9.32 8.21 -9.96
N MET A 246 -9.11 8.21 -8.64
CA MET A 246 -9.07 7.03 -7.79
C MET A 246 -10.31 6.98 -6.89
N SER A 247 -11.10 5.89 -6.98
CA SER A 247 -12.14 5.54 -6.00
C SER A 247 -12.46 4.07 -6.12
N TRP A 248 -12.95 3.47 -5.05
CA TRP A 248 -13.40 2.08 -5.06
C TRP A 248 -14.53 1.85 -6.05
N ASP A 249 -15.46 2.81 -6.22
CA ASP A 249 -16.54 2.71 -7.20
C ASP A 249 -16.02 2.72 -8.63
N LYS A 250 -15.07 3.61 -8.98
CA LYS A 250 -14.42 3.62 -10.29
C LYS A 250 -13.64 2.33 -10.56
N THR A 251 -12.88 1.85 -9.56
CA THR A 251 -12.14 0.59 -9.64
C THR A 251 -13.11 -0.57 -9.90
N TRP A 252 -14.17 -0.69 -9.10
CA TRP A 252 -15.18 -1.72 -9.26
C TRP A 252 -15.89 -1.67 -10.60
N ALA A 253 -16.31 -0.50 -11.06
CA ALA A 253 -16.95 -0.33 -12.35
C ALA A 253 -16.06 -0.81 -13.50
N ARG A 254 -14.76 -0.49 -13.47
CA ARG A 254 -13.79 -0.98 -14.47
C ARG A 254 -13.58 -2.49 -14.39
N MET A 255 -13.47 -3.08 -13.20
CA MET A 255 -13.38 -4.53 -13.01
C MET A 255 -14.60 -5.23 -13.58
N MET A 256 -15.80 -4.70 -13.31
CA MET A 256 -17.07 -5.24 -13.83
C MET A 256 -17.17 -5.20 -15.36
N LEU A 257 -16.58 -4.20 -16.03
CA LEU A 257 -16.52 -4.17 -17.51
C LEU A 257 -15.71 -5.36 -18.05
N HIS A 258 -14.55 -5.66 -17.45
CA HIS A 258 -13.75 -6.82 -17.85
C HIS A 258 -14.50 -8.14 -17.59
N ILE A 259 -15.15 -8.28 -16.44
CA ILE A 259 -15.95 -9.46 -16.09
C ILE A 259 -17.10 -9.66 -17.09
N ALA A 260 -17.81 -8.59 -17.45
CA ALA A 260 -18.93 -8.65 -18.39
C ALA A 260 -18.48 -9.05 -19.80
N ASN A 261 -17.36 -8.50 -20.29
CA ASN A 261 -16.81 -8.79 -21.60
C ASN A 261 -16.44 -10.28 -21.73
N VAL A 262 -15.69 -10.82 -20.76
CA VAL A 262 -15.29 -12.24 -20.75
C VAL A 262 -16.51 -13.16 -20.60
N GLY A 263 -17.49 -12.77 -19.79
CA GLY A 263 -18.75 -13.51 -19.63
C GLY A 263 -19.59 -13.57 -20.90
N ALA A 264 -19.57 -12.53 -21.73
CA ALA A 264 -20.25 -12.51 -23.02
C ALA A 264 -19.56 -13.41 -24.06
N GLU A 265 -18.22 -13.36 -24.16
CA GLU A 265 -17.43 -14.22 -25.04
C GLU A 265 -17.61 -15.71 -24.71
N SER A 266 -17.62 -16.05 -23.42
CA SER A 266 -17.83 -17.43 -22.95
C SER A 266 -19.21 -17.99 -23.32
N LYS A 267 -20.25 -17.16 -23.35
CA LYS A 267 -21.60 -17.56 -23.80
C LYS A 267 -21.64 -17.80 -25.31
N SER A 268 -21.09 -16.88 -26.11
CA SER A 268 -21.04 -16.99 -27.57
C SER A 268 -20.31 -18.25 -28.04
N THR A 269 -19.19 -18.60 -27.37
CA THR A 269 -18.42 -19.80 -27.69
C THR A 269 -19.19 -21.09 -27.40
N ARG A 270 -19.97 -21.12 -26.30
CA ARG A 270 -20.81 -22.28 -25.95
C ARG A 270 -22.00 -22.47 -26.91
N GLU A 271 -22.63 -21.37 -27.30
CA GLU A 271 -23.74 -21.41 -28.27
C GLU A 271 -23.27 -21.85 -29.66
N GLY A 272 -22.05 -21.44 -30.09
CA GLY A 272 -21.45 -21.87 -31.38
C GLY A 272 -20.97 -23.32 -31.42
N GLN A 273 -20.80 -23.98 -30.26
CA GLN A 273 -20.44 -25.41 -30.18
C GLN A 273 -21.65 -26.35 -30.15
N LEU A 274 -22.86 -25.81 -30.01
CA LEU A 274 -24.12 -26.56 -29.99
C LEU A 274 -24.84 -26.59 -31.34
N VAL A 275 -24.24 -25.99 -32.38
CA VAL A 275 -24.67 -26.00 -33.78
C VAL A 275 -23.71 -26.88 -34.58
#